data_ad4520400617d38668aafe1ea4ff156a
#
_entry.id   ad4520400617d38668aafe1ea4ff156a
#
_cell.length_a   1.000
_cell.length_b   1.000
_cell.length_c   1.000
_cell.angle_alpha   90.00
_cell.angle_beta   90.00
_cell.angle_gamma   90.00
#
_symmetry.space_group_name_H-M   'P 1'
#
loop_
_entity.id
_entity.type
_entity.pdbx_description
1 polymer ?
#
loop_
_entity_poly.entity_id
_entity_poly.type
_entity_poly.pdbx_seq_one_letter_code
_entity_poly.pdbx_strand_id
1 'polypeptide(L)'
;MVIGWAGTIAASLAAGTAQPKVVATTGFLADIAGEIAGPSAQVISLLPQGSDPHRYEAVPNDTKILAEADLIIQNGLNLEGWLDKIIAQAASKAIKRTASVGIEPLSDPEHAGSFDPHAWMDPLLGRVYARNIYRALVELCPHDSIALAARWQSYDQRLWELHLESDSILKSIPERFRILATNHDAFRYFAARYRFRVVSLLGTSTDADVRTSDVLHMKQVVLQNDLPCVFVEANLNPKMLQQIAKDAGCRLGPALYADSMGPTGSGADSYTGMLANNARVLAQALGSGGPGLAQNEDSEPVSVLWVLGMMLPALGLLAWSLRPHRSASPSLGGPVHPTNTDTGPRLVVRELSVTYDHKSVLNAFSAEFQAGLCYGILGPNGAGKSTLFKAILGLTDSDHGEILYRNQSLESSRRRIAYVPQKGMVDWDFPATVQDIVQMGRLPWRGPGRPLGRADLRSVQEALEALELQDLRHRPLNRLSGGQQQRVFLARALAQQAETLLLDEPFVGVDAATEAKIVEILRRFTRIDGGLVLMIHHDLQRASAYFDQVLLINQRLIVQGTPDQVLLESNLLKAFSGVDPGYEDAAQYRHKR
;
A
#
# COMPACT_ATOMS: atom_id res chain seq x y z
N MET A 1 -45.35 -47.61 49.92
CA MET A 1 -45.33 -47.19 48.54
C MET A 1 -44.71 -45.80 48.48
N VAL A 2 -43.38 -45.81 48.34
CA VAL A 2 -42.56 -44.57 48.34
C VAL A 2 -41.93 -44.56 46.94
N ILE A 3 -42.34 -43.63 46.12
CA ILE A 3 -41.75 -43.37 44.79
C ILE A 3 -41.12 -42.00 44.84
N GLY A 4 -39.85 -42.01 44.45
CA GLY A 4 -38.87 -40.97 44.53
C GLY A 4 -39.14 -39.71 43.71
N TRP A 5 -38.66 -38.66 44.27
CA TRP A 5 -38.37 -37.40 43.63
C TRP A 5 -36.85 -37.21 43.65
N ALA A 6 -36.20 -37.50 42.56
CA ALA A 6 -34.83 -37.15 42.34
C ALA A 6 -34.62 -36.98 40.83
N GLY A 7 -34.45 -35.77 40.37
CA GLY A 7 -34.08 -35.54 38.98
C GLY A 7 -34.78 -34.35 38.38
N THR A 8 -34.39 -33.09 38.68
CA THR A 8 -34.51 -31.94 37.79
C THR A 8 -33.89 -30.66 38.47
N ILE A 9 -32.59 -30.69 38.74
CA ILE A 9 -31.81 -29.46 38.99
C ILE A 9 -30.45 -29.64 38.36
N ALA A 10 -30.35 -29.48 37.06
CA ALA A 10 -29.05 -29.33 36.38
C ALA A 10 -29.25 -28.91 34.92
N ALA A 11 -30.04 -27.86 34.68
CA ALA A 11 -30.12 -27.24 33.35
C ALA A 11 -30.60 -25.80 33.47
N SER A 12 -29.85 -24.95 34.15
CA SER A 12 -30.09 -23.50 34.11
C SER A 12 -28.85 -22.79 34.65
N LEU A 13 -27.86 -22.58 33.81
CA LEU A 13 -26.82 -21.55 33.97
C LEU A 13 -25.90 -21.63 32.73
N ALA A 14 -26.46 -21.38 31.58
CA ALA A 14 -25.70 -20.93 30.42
C ALA A 14 -26.45 -19.74 29.82
N ALA A 15 -26.60 -18.69 30.63
CA ALA A 15 -26.79 -17.36 30.06
C ALA A 15 -25.48 -17.05 29.34
N GLY A 16 -25.46 -17.11 28.02
CA GLY A 16 -24.34 -16.79 27.19
C GLY A 16 -23.92 -15.34 27.43
N THR A 17 -22.96 -15.13 28.33
CA THR A 17 -22.22 -13.88 28.37
C THR A 17 -21.47 -13.79 27.06
N ALA A 18 -21.72 -12.73 26.28
CA ALA A 18 -20.99 -12.48 25.05
C ALA A 18 -19.48 -12.54 25.35
N GLN A 19 -18.73 -13.25 24.51
CA GLN A 19 -17.28 -13.31 24.69
C GLN A 19 -16.68 -11.90 24.67
N PRO A 20 -15.77 -11.55 25.58
CA PRO A 20 -15.06 -10.29 25.56
C PRO A 20 -14.34 -10.09 24.22
N LYS A 21 -14.38 -8.86 23.72
CA LYS A 21 -13.75 -8.47 22.46
C LYS A 21 -12.38 -7.87 22.70
N VAL A 22 -11.36 -8.49 22.14
CA VAL A 22 -9.96 -8.04 22.18
C VAL A 22 -9.59 -7.52 20.80
N VAL A 23 -9.18 -6.26 20.71
CA VAL A 23 -8.69 -5.65 19.47
C VAL A 23 -7.18 -5.50 19.58
N ALA A 24 -6.44 -6.17 18.72
CA ALA A 24 -5.00 -5.99 18.57
C ALA A 24 -4.71 -5.07 17.39
N THR A 25 -3.74 -4.18 17.50
CA THR A 25 -3.44 -3.20 16.45
C THR A 25 -2.90 -3.85 15.20
N THR A 26 -2.09 -4.91 15.32
CA THR A 26 -1.41 -5.59 14.21
C THR A 26 -1.78 -7.07 14.15
N GLY A 27 -1.58 -7.68 12.96
CA GLY A 27 -1.86 -9.09 12.74
C GLY A 27 -1.05 -10.03 13.65
N PHE A 28 0.24 -9.76 13.87
CA PHE A 28 1.07 -10.58 14.73
C PHE A 28 0.65 -10.50 16.22
N LEU A 29 0.20 -9.33 16.69
CA LEU A 29 -0.37 -9.20 18.03
C LEU A 29 -1.69 -9.95 18.16
N ALA A 30 -2.51 -9.90 17.11
CA ALA A 30 -3.78 -10.64 17.07
C ALA A 30 -3.54 -12.16 17.09
N ASP A 31 -2.53 -12.64 16.37
CA ASP A 31 -2.13 -14.06 16.37
C ASP A 31 -1.69 -14.51 17.76
N ILE A 32 -0.76 -13.78 18.41
CA ILE A 32 -0.31 -14.09 19.77
C ILE A 32 -1.49 -14.07 20.75
N ALA A 33 -2.34 -13.05 20.67
CA ALA A 33 -3.49 -12.91 21.55
C ALA A 33 -4.52 -14.02 21.31
N GLY A 34 -4.78 -14.40 20.05
CA GLY A 34 -5.69 -15.47 19.67
C GLY A 34 -5.25 -16.85 20.19
N GLU A 35 -3.96 -17.17 20.04
CA GLU A 35 -3.36 -18.41 20.53
C GLU A 35 -3.48 -18.54 22.07
N ILE A 36 -3.30 -17.43 22.80
CA ILE A 36 -3.39 -17.43 24.25
C ILE A 36 -4.84 -17.36 24.73
N ALA A 37 -5.68 -16.52 24.10
CA ALA A 37 -7.08 -16.38 24.46
C ALA A 37 -7.88 -17.66 24.20
N GLY A 38 -7.66 -18.32 23.04
CA GLY A 38 -8.48 -19.45 22.62
C GLY A 38 -9.98 -19.11 22.67
N PRO A 39 -10.82 -19.95 23.29
CA PRO A 39 -12.27 -19.68 23.38
C PRO A 39 -12.64 -18.65 24.46
N SER A 40 -11.70 -18.10 25.23
CA SER A 40 -11.99 -17.19 26.33
C SER A 40 -12.34 -15.76 25.89
N ALA A 41 -11.89 -15.34 24.69
CA ALA A 41 -12.19 -14.04 24.12
C ALA A 41 -12.19 -14.09 22.59
N GLN A 42 -12.95 -13.19 21.96
CA GLN A 42 -12.88 -12.95 20.51
C GLN A 42 -11.76 -11.96 20.21
N VAL A 43 -10.76 -12.38 19.43
CA VAL A 43 -9.63 -11.53 19.05
C VAL A 43 -9.77 -11.06 17.61
N ILE A 44 -9.58 -9.76 17.38
CA ILE A 44 -9.70 -9.09 16.08
C ILE A 44 -8.42 -8.30 15.82
N SER A 45 -7.84 -8.41 14.62
CA SER A 45 -6.78 -7.50 14.16
C SER A 45 -7.42 -6.22 13.63
N LEU A 46 -6.94 -5.06 14.09
CA LEU A 46 -7.40 -3.76 13.57
C LEU A 46 -6.85 -3.54 12.16
N LEU A 47 -5.54 -3.79 11.96
CA LEU A 47 -4.95 -3.70 10.65
C LEU A 47 -5.28 -4.94 9.80
N PRO A 48 -5.73 -4.74 8.54
CA PRO A 48 -5.86 -5.82 7.57
C PRO A 48 -4.52 -6.51 7.30
N GLN A 49 -4.56 -7.79 6.94
CA GLN A 49 -3.37 -8.54 6.55
C GLN A 49 -2.65 -7.87 5.37
N GLY A 50 -1.32 -7.73 5.46
CA GLY A 50 -0.49 -7.08 4.44
C GLY A 50 -0.46 -5.55 4.53
N SER A 51 -1.14 -4.95 5.50
CA SER A 51 -1.05 -3.51 5.76
C SER A 51 0.27 -3.15 6.43
N ASP A 52 0.75 -1.95 6.13
CA ASP A 52 1.93 -1.35 6.74
C ASP A 52 1.51 -0.56 8.00
N PRO A 53 1.95 -0.96 9.21
CA PRO A 53 1.56 -0.29 10.45
C PRO A 53 2.11 1.13 10.60
N HIS A 54 3.20 1.47 9.92
CA HIS A 54 3.81 2.80 9.95
C HIS A 54 2.99 3.83 9.18
N ARG A 55 2.31 3.39 8.10
CA ARG A 55 1.57 4.24 7.16
C ARG A 55 0.06 4.06 7.24
N TYR A 56 -0.41 3.41 8.29
CA TYR A 56 -1.82 3.12 8.41
C TYR A 56 -2.64 4.38 8.64
N GLU A 57 -3.60 4.61 7.75
CA GLU A 57 -4.63 5.63 7.91
C GLU A 57 -5.94 4.96 8.32
N ALA A 58 -6.46 5.39 9.48
CA ALA A 58 -7.68 4.81 10.01
C ALA A 58 -8.89 5.06 9.12
N VAL A 59 -9.72 4.04 9.00
CA VAL A 59 -11.00 4.10 8.29
C VAL A 59 -12.17 4.18 9.27
N PRO A 60 -13.36 4.69 8.87
CA PRO A 60 -14.52 4.81 9.77
C PRO A 60 -14.93 3.51 10.46
N ASN A 61 -14.63 2.35 9.88
CA ASN A 61 -14.91 1.04 10.47
C ASN A 61 -14.07 0.77 11.72
N ASP A 62 -12.84 1.27 11.78
CA ASP A 62 -11.95 1.09 12.95
C ASP A 62 -12.53 1.74 14.19
N THR A 63 -13.15 2.91 14.03
CA THR A 63 -13.84 3.59 15.11
C THR A 63 -14.95 2.72 15.71
N LYS A 64 -15.69 1.97 14.88
CA LYS A 64 -16.73 1.05 15.37
C LYS A 64 -16.13 -0.15 16.11
N ILE A 65 -15.07 -0.76 15.52
CA ILE A 65 -14.36 -1.88 16.13
C ILE A 65 -13.80 -1.49 17.49
N LEU A 66 -13.17 -0.32 17.59
CA LEU A 66 -12.58 0.17 18.84
C LEU A 66 -13.65 0.58 19.88
N ALA A 67 -14.82 1.08 19.44
CA ALA A 67 -15.93 1.41 20.34
C ALA A 67 -16.53 0.17 21.02
N GLU A 68 -16.47 -0.98 20.36
CA GLU A 68 -17.00 -2.25 20.86
C GLU A 68 -15.95 -3.11 21.60
N ALA A 69 -14.70 -2.68 21.65
CA ALA A 69 -13.63 -3.40 22.30
C ALA A 69 -13.73 -3.34 23.83
N ASP A 70 -13.39 -4.44 24.49
CA ASP A 70 -13.19 -4.51 25.94
C ASP A 70 -11.70 -4.34 26.30
N LEU A 71 -10.81 -4.79 25.41
CA LEU A 71 -9.36 -4.68 25.56
C LEU A 71 -8.73 -4.30 24.20
N ILE A 72 -7.83 -3.31 24.24
CA ILE A 72 -7.00 -2.92 23.10
C ILE A 72 -5.55 -3.27 23.40
N ILE A 73 -4.90 -4.05 22.52
CA ILE A 73 -3.50 -4.43 22.59
C ILE A 73 -2.74 -3.71 21.50
N GLN A 74 -1.78 -2.87 21.89
CA GLN A 74 -0.89 -2.16 20.99
C GLN A 74 0.56 -2.66 21.12
N ASN A 75 1.37 -2.47 20.07
CA ASN A 75 2.80 -2.73 20.11
C ASN A 75 3.51 -1.76 21.07
N GLY A 76 3.28 -0.47 20.91
CA GLY A 76 4.04 0.58 21.57
C GLY A 76 5.31 0.93 20.78
N LEU A 77 6.31 1.51 21.46
CA LEU A 77 7.58 1.96 20.85
C LEU A 77 7.36 2.93 19.67
N ASN A 78 6.30 3.73 19.74
CA ASN A 78 5.87 4.71 18.73
C ASN A 78 5.42 4.13 17.37
N LEU A 79 5.12 2.82 17.28
CA LEU A 79 4.62 2.22 16.05
C LEU A 79 3.25 2.81 15.65
N GLU A 80 2.34 2.89 16.63
CA GLU A 80 0.96 3.31 16.41
C GLU A 80 0.72 4.77 16.82
N GLY A 81 1.45 5.71 16.26
CA GLY A 81 1.28 7.14 16.55
C GLY A 81 -0.11 7.69 16.21
N TRP A 82 -0.85 6.98 15.33
CA TRP A 82 -2.22 7.28 14.91
C TRP A 82 -3.30 6.79 15.90
N LEU A 83 -3.01 5.81 16.76
CA LEU A 83 -4.01 5.05 17.52
C LEU A 83 -4.77 5.89 18.57
N ASP A 84 -4.07 6.71 19.34
CA ASP A 84 -4.70 7.48 20.43
C ASP A 84 -5.77 8.45 19.91
N LYS A 85 -5.56 9.01 18.72
CA LYS A 85 -6.53 9.90 18.06
C LYS A 85 -7.82 9.14 17.72
N ILE A 86 -7.71 7.90 17.24
CA ILE A 86 -8.87 7.09 16.85
C ILE A 86 -9.60 6.57 18.08
N ILE A 87 -8.89 6.13 19.12
CA ILE A 87 -9.50 5.70 20.39
C ILE A 87 -10.34 6.86 20.98
N ALA A 88 -9.82 8.08 20.95
CA ALA A 88 -10.55 9.25 21.39
C ALA A 88 -11.81 9.51 20.54
N GLN A 89 -11.72 9.38 19.22
CA GLN A 89 -12.86 9.52 18.30
C GLN A 89 -13.91 8.42 18.49
N ALA A 90 -13.48 7.20 18.79
CA ALA A 90 -14.36 6.06 19.07
C ALA A 90 -15.09 6.17 20.42
N ALA A 91 -14.69 7.10 21.29
CA ALA A 91 -15.12 7.17 22.69
C ALA A 91 -14.99 5.80 23.39
N SER A 92 -13.98 5.02 23.02
CA SER A 92 -13.77 3.66 23.51
C SER A 92 -13.52 3.66 25.01
N LYS A 93 -14.16 2.71 25.72
CA LYS A 93 -13.95 2.46 27.15
C LYS A 93 -13.01 1.28 27.40
N ALA A 94 -12.46 0.69 26.33
CA ALA A 94 -11.57 -0.46 26.40
C ALA A 94 -10.32 -0.19 27.25
N ILE A 95 -9.86 -1.21 27.94
CA ILE A 95 -8.58 -1.17 28.63
C ILE A 95 -7.48 -1.22 27.58
N LYS A 96 -6.60 -0.21 27.54
CA LYS A 96 -5.44 -0.21 26.63
C LYS A 96 -4.21 -0.85 27.30
N ARG A 97 -3.56 -1.81 26.63
CA ARG A 97 -2.35 -2.48 27.10
C ARG A 97 -1.28 -2.48 26.00
N THR A 98 -0.05 -2.20 26.39
CA THR A 98 1.13 -2.20 25.50
C THR A 98 1.88 -3.51 25.64
N ALA A 99 2.07 -4.23 24.54
CA ALA A 99 2.66 -5.54 24.53
C ALA A 99 4.19 -5.53 24.72
N SER A 100 4.89 -4.45 24.33
CA SER A 100 6.34 -4.30 24.46
C SER A 100 6.83 -3.82 25.84
N VAL A 101 5.96 -3.67 26.83
CA VAL A 101 6.36 -3.18 28.17
C VAL A 101 7.45 -4.08 28.77
N GLY A 102 8.53 -3.44 29.25
CA GLY A 102 9.68 -4.12 29.86
C GLY A 102 10.72 -4.64 28.88
N ILE A 103 10.60 -4.28 27.60
CA ILE A 103 11.66 -4.44 26.60
C ILE A 103 12.56 -3.21 26.68
N GLU A 104 13.88 -3.42 26.70
CA GLU A 104 14.86 -2.35 26.50
C GLU A 104 14.93 -2.02 25.01
N PRO A 105 14.47 -0.82 24.59
CA PRO A 105 14.33 -0.54 23.17
C PRO A 105 15.67 -0.17 22.55
N LEU A 106 15.86 -0.56 21.27
CA LEU A 106 16.97 -0.05 20.46
C LEU A 106 16.65 1.38 20.03
N SER A 107 17.64 2.28 20.13
CA SER A 107 17.51 3.65 19.64
C SER A 107 17.38 3.67 18.11
N ASP A 108 16.53 4.56 17.59
CA ASP A 108 16.46 4.84 16.16
C ASP A 108 17.75 5.62 15.75
N PRO A 109 18.52 5.13 14.77
CA PRO A 109 19.74 5.80 14.35
C PRO A 109 19.51 7.11 13.60
N GLU A 110 18.32 7.28 13.01
CA GLU A 110 17.99 8.45 12.18
C GLU A 110 17.26 9.55 12.96
N HIS A 111 16.55 9.18 14.05
CA HIS A 111 15.73 10.11 14.82
C HIS A 111 16.11 10.08 16.30
N ALA A 112 16.87 11.07 16.74
CA ALA A 112 17.28 11.21 18.15
C ALA A 112 16.05 11.28 19.06
N GLY A 113 15.97 10.38 20.05
CA GLY A 113 14.85 10.28 21.00
C GLY A 113 13.70 9.36 20.54
N SER A 114 13.80 8.77 19.37
CA SER A 114 12.90 7.72 18.89
C SER A 114 13.50 6.32 19.10
N PHE A 115 12.64 5.31 19.07
CA PHE A 115 13.01 3.91 19.26
C PHE A 115 12.56 3.07 18.06
N ASP A 116 13.34 2.02 17.78
CA ASP A 116 12.99 1.00 16.82
C ASP A 116 11.80 0.16 17.35
N PRO A 117 10.66 0.14 16.65
CA PRO A 117 9.47 -0.56 17.14
C PRO A 117 9.50 -2.07 16.95
N HIS A 118 10.41 -2.63 16.12
CA HIS A 118 10.36 -3.99 15.57
C HIS A 118 10.86 -5.09 16.54
N ALA A 119 10.61 -4.93 17.84
CA ALA A 119 11.06 -5.87 18.86
C ALA A 119 10.47 -7.28 18.69
N TRP A 120 9.32 -7.41 18.02
CA TRP A 120 8.70 -8.71 17.70
C TRP A 120 9.53 -9.59 16.77
N MET A 121 10.53 -9.04 16.07
CA MET A 121 11.40 -9.80 15.19
C MET A 121 12.40 -10.70 15.94
N ASP A 122 12.53 -10.54 17.25
CA ASP A 122 13.30 -11.43 18.13
C ASP A 122 12.36 -12.39 18.88
N PRO A 123 12.43 -13.72 18.68
CA PRO A 123 11.57 -14.67 19.36
C PRO A 123 11.63 -14.58 20.89
N LEU A 124 12.79 -14.22 21.48
CA LEU A 124 12.91 -14.06 22.93
C LEU A 124 12.21 -12.80 23.44
N LEU A 125 12.18 -11.74 22.66
CA LEU A 125 11.33 -10.57 22.95
C LEU A 125 9.86 -10.90 22.70
N GLY A 126 9.54 -11.74 21.72
CA GLY A 126 8.21 -12.29 21.50
C GLY A 126 7.62 -12.97 22.74
N ARG A 127 8.46 -13.61 23.58
CA ARG A 127 8.04 -14.14 24.88
C ARG A 127 7.60 -13.05 25.86
N VAL A 128 8.22 -11.86 25.79
CA VAL A 128 7.79 -10.70 26.60
C VAL A 128 6.42 -10.22 26.13
N TYR A 129 6.20 -10.13 24.83
CA TYR A 129 4.89 -9.82 24.23
C TYR A 129 3.83 -10.82 24.72
N ALA A 130 4.08 -12.11 24.54
CA ALA A 130 3.15 -13.18 24.97
C ALA A 130 2.81 -13.11 26.46
N ARG A 131 3.79 -12.83 27.32
CA ARG A 131 3.58 -12.66 28.76
C ARG A 131 2.71 -11.44 29.09
N ASN A 132 2.93 -10.31 28.43
CA ASN A 132 2.17 -9.07 28.66
C ASN A 132 0.73 -9.22 28.16
N ILE A 133 0.54 -9.85 27.00
CA ILE A 133 -0.78 -10.20 26.45
C ILE A 133 -1.51 -11.17 27.37
N TYR A 134 -0.85 -12.22 27.85
CA TYR A 134 -1.41 -13.16 28.84
C TYR A 134 -1.93 -12.42 30.09
N ARG A 135 -1.13 -11.51 30.65
CA ARG A 135 -1.54 -10.72 31.83
C ARG A 135 -2.77 -9.88 31.55
N ALA A 136 -2.82 -9.24 30.40
CA ALA A 136 -3.99 -8.45 29.98
C ALA A 136 -5.24 -9.32 29.82
N LEU A 137 -5.09 -10.53 29.26
CA LEU A 137 -6.20 -11.49 29.13
C LEU A 137 -6.68 -12.04 30.46
N VAL A 138 -5.79 -12.26 31.44
CA VAL A 138 -6.19 -12.68 32.80
C VAL A 138 -6.96 -11.57 33.53
N GLU A 139 -6.57 -10.31 33.34
CA GLU A 139 -7.34 -9.17 33.88
C GLU A 139 -8.75 -9.10 33.26
N LEU A 140 -8.88 -9.40 31.98
CA LEU A 140 -10.15 -9.39 31.25
C LEU A 140 -11.03 -10.59 31.56
N CYS A 141 -10.42 -11.79 31.66
CA CYS A 141 -11.09 -13.08 31.81
C CYS A 141 -10.57 -13.84 33.05
N PRO A 142 -10.76 -13.34 34.28
CA PRO A 142 -10.17 -13.93 35.50
C PRO A 142 -10.66 -15.36 35.78
N HIS A 143 -11.86 -15.72 35.35
CA HIS A 143 -12.42 -17.06 35.52
C HIS A 143 -11.70 -18.11 34.68
N ASP A 144 -11.07 -17.71 33.56
CA ASP A 144 -10.35 -18.59 32.65
C ASP A 144 -8.84 -18.61 32.91
N SER A 145 -8.38 -18.01 34.01
CA SER A 145 -6.94 -17.79 34.30
C SER A 145 -6.08 -19.06 34.22
N ILE A 146 -6.60 -20.20 34.62
CA ILE A 146 -5.87 -21.51 34.56
C ILE A 146 -5.69 -21.92 33.09
N ALA A 147 -6.75 -21.82 32.28
CA ALA A 147 -6.70 -22.19 30.87
C ALA A 147 -5.82 -21.22 30.05
N LEU A 148 -5.90 -19.91 30.36
CA LEU A 148 -5.03 -18.89 29.79
C LEU A 148 -3.55 -19.14 30.15
N ALA A 149 -3.25 -19.50 31.40
CA ALA A 149 -1.90 -19.84 31.84
C ALA A 149 -1.33 -21.03 31.10
N ALA A 150 -2.11 -22.09 30.93
CA ALA A 150 -1.66 -23.29 30.22
C ALA A 150 -1.34 -23.00 28.74
N ARG A 151 -2.21 -22.23 28.04
CA ARG A 151 -1.97 -21.82 26.65
C ARG A 151 -0.77 -20.90 26.52
N TRP A 152 -0.64 -19.90 27.42
CA TRP A 152 0.54 -19.04 27.44
C TRP A 152 1.84 -19.83 27.66
N GLN A 153 1.89 -20.75 28.62
CA GLN A 153 3.08 -21.57 28.86
C GLN A 153 3.47 -22.40 27.63
N SER A 154 2.49 -23.02 26.97
CA SER A 154 2.72 -23.75 25.72
C SER A 154 3.24 -22.83 24.60
N TYR A 155 2.71 -21.62 24.49
CA TYR A 155 3.14 -20.64 23.49
C TYR A 155 4.55 -20.10 23.78
N ASP A 156 4.85 -19.80 25.04
CA ASP A 156 6.17 -19.36 25.51
C ASP A 156 7.24 -20.42 25.22
N GLN A 157 6.91 -21.71 25.45
CA GLN A 157 7.80 -22.82 25.13
C GLN A 157 8.05 -22.96 23.63
N ARG A 158 7.03 -22.80 22.78
CA ARG A 158 7.18 -22.80 21.32
C ARG A 158 8.12 -21.68 20.84
N LEU A 159 8.00 -20.48 21.40
CA LEU A 159 8.91 -19.37 21.07
C LEU A 159 10.36 -19.64 21.49
N TRP A 160 10.55 -20.30 22.63
CA TRP A 160 11.88 -20.72 23.06
C TRP A 160 12.49 -21.77 22.12
N GLU A 161 11.72 -22.79 21.75
CA GLU A 161 12.14 -23.82 20.78
C GLU A 161 12.45 -23.22 19.41
N LEU A 162 11.60 -22.32 18.94
CA LEU A 162 11.83 -21.56 17.70
C LEU A 162 13.14 -20.76 17.74
N HIS A 163 13.45 -20.11 18.87
CA HIS A 163 14.74 -19.44 19.04
C HIS A 163 15.91 -20.41 18.88
N LEU A 164 15.87 -21.56 19.54
CA LEU A 164 16.95 -22.56 19.48
C LEU A 164 17.12 -23.12 18.07
N GLU A 165 16.02 -23.43 17.38
CA GLU A 165 16.04 -23.89 16.00
C GLU A 165 16.62 -22.81 15.08
N SER A 166 16.13 -21.56 15.18
CA SER A 166 16.63 -20.43 14.40
C SER A 166 18.12 -20.19 14.64
N ASP A 167 18.58 -20.19 15.88
CA ASP A 167 19.99 -20.02 16.22
C ASP A 167 20.85 -21.14 15.61
N SER A 168 20.36 -22.38 15.65
CA SER A 168 21.04 -23.52 15.07
C SER A 168 21.21 -23.39 13.56
N ILE A 169 20.12 -23.09 12.82
CA ILE A 169 20.18 -23.01 11.36
C ILE A 169 20.94 -21.77 10.88
N LEU A 170 20.80 -20.63 11.57
CA LEU A 170 21.49 -19.39 11.18
C LEU A 170 22.99 -19.43 11.46
N LYS A 171 23.45 -20.24 12.41
CA LYS A 171 24.89 -20.52 12.65
C LYS A 171 25.59 -21.18 11.48
N SER A 172 24.86 -21.86 10.59
CA SER A 172 25.43 -22.45 9.38
C SER A 172 25.87 -21.39 8.34
N ILE A 173 25.38 -20.14 8.46
CA ILE A 173 25.74 -19.05 7.57
C ILE A 173 27.16 -18.57 7.89
N PRO A 174 28.08 -18.51 6.92
CA PRO A 174 29.41 -17.94 7.12
C PRO A 174 29.34 -16.50 7.64
N GLU A 175 30.21 -16.12 8.58
CA GLU A 175 30.18 -14.78 9.19
C GLU A 175 30.21 -13.63 8.18
N ARG A 176 31.01 -13.76 7.11
CA ARG A 176 31.09 -12.75 6.04
C ARG A 176 29.74 -12.50 5.33
N PHE A 177 28.82 -13.48 5.34
CA PHE A 177 27.50 -13.38 4.72
C PHE A 177 26.39 -13.06 5.72
N ARG A 178 26.70 -12.88 7.03
CA ARG A 178 25.72 -12.42 8.01
C ARG A 178 25.45 -10.92 7.90
N ILE A 179 25.14 -10.50 6.67
CA ILE A 179 24.73 -9.15 6.32
C ILE A 179 23.36 -9.25 5.68
N LEU A 180 22.37 -8.62 6.30
CA LEU A 180 21.00 -8.59 5.86
C LEU A 180 20.76 -7.26 5.14
N ALA A 181 20.74 -7.31 3.81
CA ALA A 181 20.48 -6.18 2.95
C ALA A 181 18.99 -6.19 2.56
N THR A 182 18.22 -5.21 3.08
CA THR A 182 16.76 -5.12 2.94
C THR A 182 16.33 -3.73 2.46
N ASN A 183 15.07 -3.60 2.10
CA ASN A 183 14.50 -2.30 1.74
C ASN A 183 14.05 -1.46 2.95
N HIS A 184 13.89 -2.06 4.14
CA HIS A 184 13.44 -1.40 5.36
C HIS A 184 14.22 -1.94 6.58
N ASP A 185 14.44 -1.12 7.62
CA ASP A 185 15.24 -1.46 8.80
C ASP A 185 14.40 -2.13 9.91
N ALA A 186 13.69 -3.21 9.58
CA ALA A 186 12.85 -3.93 10.53
C ALA A 186 13.59 -5.06 11.28
N PHE A 187 14.83 -5.38 10.91
CA PHE A 187 15.50 -6.58 11.38
C PHE A 187 16.58 -6.36 12.46
N ARG A 188 16.66 -5.18 13.08
CA ARG A 188 17.74 -4.86 14.00
C ARG A 188 17.74 -5.71 15.27
N TYR A 189 16.57 -6.01 15.86
CA TYR A 189 16.48 -6.91 17.01
C TYR A 189 16.84 -8.35 16.64
N PHE A 190 16.38 -8.83 15.48
CA PHE A 190 16.81 -10.11 14.91
C PHE A 190 18.33 -10.15 14.69
N ALA A 191 18.88 -9.11 14.11
CA ALA A 191 20.31 -8.97 13.83
C ALA A 191 21.14 -8.96 15.12
N ALA A 192 20.71 -8.23 16.13
CA ALA A 192 21.34 -8.22 17.44
C ALA A 192 21.32 -9.63 18.08
N ARG A 193 20.20 -10.38 17.96
CA ARG A 193 20.06 -11.73 18.49
C ARG A 193 20.97 -12.74 17.81
N TYR A 194 21.01 -12.72 16.46
CA TYR A 194 21.68 -13.76 15.65
C TYR A 194 22.99 -13.30 15.00
N ARG A 195 23.53 -12.15 15.44
CA ARG A 195 24.82 -11.59 15.01
C ARG A 195 24.88 -11.30 13.50
N PHE A 196 23.82 -10.66 12.97
CA PHE A 196 23.81 -10.09 11.65
C PHE A 196 24.13 -8.60 11.70
N ARG A 197 24.56 -8.05 10.58
CA ARG A 197 24.57 -6.61 10.31
C ARG A 197 23.43 -6.28 9.35
N VAL A 198 22.62 -5.28 9.67
CA VAL A 198 21.56 -4.81 8.77
C VAL A 198 22.09 -3.66 7.91
N VAL A 199 21.68 -3.64 6.64
CA VAL A 199 21.86 -2.54 5.71
C VAL A 199 20.55 -2.38 4.97
N SER A 200 19.89 -1.25 5.14
CA SER A 200 18.56 -0.97 4.59
C SER A 200 18.57 0.26 3.69
N LEU A 201 17.57 0.37 2.83
CA LEU A 201 17.34 1.55 1.97
C LEU A 201 16.50 2.61 2.68
N LEU A 202 15.59 2.16 3.55
CA LEU A 202 14.75 2.99 4.40
C LEU A 202 15.19 2.78 5.86
N GLY A 203 14.95 3.79 6.69
CA GLY A 203 15.14 3.69 8.14
C GLY A 203 14.12 2.76 8.80
N THR A 204 13.90 2.95 10.11
CA THR A 204 12.94 2.17 10.91
C THR A 204 11.48 2.49 10.62
N SER A 205 11.21 3.47 9.76
CA SER A 205 9.87 3.80 9.23
C SER A 205 9.88 3.74 7.72
N THR A 206 8.81 3.18 7.15
CA THR A 206 8.59 3.12 5.70
C THR A 206 8.11 4.44 5.12
N ASP A 207 7.85 5.46 5.95
CA ASP A 207 7.42 6.80 5.51
C ASP A 207 8.54 7.63 4.89
N ALA A 208 9.80 7.25 5.11
CA ALA A 208 10.95 7.97 4.59
C ALA A 208 11.15 7.73 3.08
N ASP A 209 11.68 8.73 2.38
CA ASP A 209 12.11 8.56 1.00
C ASP A 209 13.52 7.95 0.95
N VAL A 210 13.73 7.02 0.01
CA VAL A 210 15.06 6.42 -0.23
C VAL A 210 15.99 7.48 -0.81
N ARG A 211 17.12 7.71 -0.14
CA ARG A 211 18.15 8.64 -0.61
C ARG A 211 19.09 7.95 -1.59
N THR A 212 19.61 8.69 -2.56
CA THR A 212 20.62 8.16 -3.50
C THR A 212 21.86 7.65 -2.76
N SER A 213 22.24 8.27 -1.62
CA SER A 213 23.31 7.82 -0.75
C SER A 213 23.12 6.41 -0.23
N ASP A 214 21.88 6.05 0.15
CA ASP A 214 21.55 4.76 0.75
C ASP A 214 21.61 3.64 -0.31
N VAL A 215 21.16 3.95 -1.53
CA VAL A 215 21.29 3.06 -2.69
C VAL A 215 22.76 2.78 -3.01
N LEU A 216 23.59 3.83 -3.06
CA LEU A 216 25.02 3.71 -3.33
C LEU A 216 25.75 2.96 -2.22
N HIS A 217 25.39 3.25 -0.96
CA HIS A 217 25.96 2.57 0.20
C HIS A 217 25.61 1.07 0.19
N MET A 218 24.35 0.72 -0.01
CA MET A 218 23.93 -0.68 -0.10
C MET A 218 24.63 -1.40 -1.24
N LYS A 219 24.70 -0.81 -2.43
CA LYS A 219 25.43 -1.38 -3.58
C LYS A 219 26.91 -1.62 -3.25
N GLN A 220 27.54 -0.67 -2.59
CA GLN A 220 28.93 -0.79 -2.15
C GLN A 220 29.11 -1.94 -1.15
N VAL A 221 28.23 -2.07 -0.16
CA VAL A 221 28.26 -3.15 0.84
C VAL A 221 28.08 -4.51 0.16
N VAL A 222 27.13 -4.64 -0.77
CA VAL A 222 26.91 -5.88 -1.53
C VAL A 222 28.18 -6.29 -2.29
N LEU A 223 28.80 -5.36 -3.02
CA LEU A 223 30.01 -5.61 -3.80
C LEU A 223 31.23 -5.93 -2.94
N GLN A 224 31.44 -5.18 -1.84
CA GLN A 224 32.62 -5.37 -0.97
C GLN A 224 32.61 -6.70 -0.20
N ASN A 225 31.41 -7.26 0.06
CA ASN A 225 31.26 -8.49 0.82
C ASN A 225 30.88 -9.70 -0.05
N ASP A 226 30.83 -9.53 -1.37
CA ASP A 226 30.37 -10.55 -2.33
C ASP A 226 29.05 -11.20 -1.88
N LEU A 227 28.07 -10.39 -1.48
CA LEU A 227 26.81 -10.90 -0.95
C LEU A 227 26.08 -11.68 -2.05
N PRO A 228 25.61 -12.91 -1.76
CA PRO A 228 24.94 -13.74 -2.76
C PRO A 228 23.55 -13.19 -3.15
N CYS A 229 22.91 -12.46 -2.23
CA CYS A 229 21.58 -11.90 -2.47
C CYS A 229 21.26 -10.72 -1.53
N VAL A 230 20.27 -9.94 -1.94
CA VAL A 230 19.54 -8.93 -1.14
C VAL A 230 18.10 -9.40 -0.96
N PHE A 231 17.38 -8.94 0.07
CA PHE A 231 16.05 -9.44 0.41
C PHE A 231 15.03 -8.31 0.38
N VAL A 232 13.87 -8.59 -0.21
CA VAL A 232 12.72 -7.68 -0.18
C VAL A 232 11.75 -8.09 0.92
N GLU A 233 11.13 -7.13 1.58
CA GLU A 233 9.99 -7.39 2.44
C GLU A 233 8.72 -7.53 1.62
N ALA A 234 7.89 -8.53 1.97
CA ALA A 234 6.77 -8.98 1.15
C ALA A 234 5.72 -7.89 0.84
N ASN A 235 5.56 -6.90 1.73
CA ASN A 235 4.63 -5.78 1.61
C ASN A 235 5.23 -4.54 0.92
N LEU A 236 6.53 -4.55 0.57
CA LEU A 236 7.23 -3.41 -0.01
C LEU A 236 7.58 -3.62 -1.50
N ASN A 237 7.81 -2.50 -2.20
CA ASN A 237 8.11 -2.53 -3.64
C ASN A 237 9.52 -3.09 -3.91
N PRO A 238 9.67 -4.20 -4.66
CA PRO A 238 10.96 -4.83 -4.89
C PRO A 238 11.85 -4.12 -5.93
N LYS A 239 11.33 -3.18 -6.72
CA LYS A 239 11.99 -2.64 -7.93
C LYS A 239 13.40 -2.10 -7.66
N MET A 240 13.58 -1.37 -6.57
CA MET A 240 14.87 -0.75 -6.27
C MET A 240 15.92 -1.79 -5.87
N LEU A 241 15.55 -2.76 -5.03
CA LEU A 241 16.44 -3.88 -4.69
C LEU A 241 16.71 -4.78 -5.89
N GLN A 242 15.75 -4.98 -6.79
CA GLN A 242 15.98 -5.67 -8.07
C GLN A 242 17.05 -4.97 -8.91
N GLN A 243 16.99 -3.64 -8.98
CA GLN A 243 18.01 -2.86 -9.73
C GLN A 243 19.38 -2.95 -9.06
N ILE A 244 19.45 -2.82 -7.72
CA ILE A 244 20.70 -2.97 -6.97
C ILE A 244 21.28 -4.36 -7.17
N ALA A 245 20.44 -5.41 -7.07
CA ALA A 245 20.87 -6.80 -7.29
C ALA A 245 21.47 -6.98 -8.69
N LYS A 246 20.78 -6.47 -9.72
CA LYS A 246 21.25 -6.51 -11.11
C LYS A 246 22.59 -5.76 -11.27
N ASP A 247 22.68 -4.55 -10.72
CA ASP A 247 23.87 -3.70 -10.85
C ASP A 247 25.08 -4.22 -10.06
N ALA A 248 24.84 -4.92 -8.94
CA ALA A 248 25.87 -5.52 -8.11
C ALA A 248 26.20 -6.98 -8.48
N GLY A 249 25.45 -7.58 -9.42
CA GLY A 249 25.65 -8.96 -9.84
C GLY A 249 25.24 -10.01 -8.81
N CYS A 250 24.38 -9.66 -7.84
CA CYS A 250 23.82 -10.59 -6.87
C CYS A 250 22.37 -10.95 -7.21
N ARG A 251 21.76 -11.89 -6.46
CA ARG A 251 20.37 -12.30 -6.68
C ARG A 251 19.42 -11.50 -5.79
N LEU A 252 18.16 -11.37 -6.20
CA LEU A 252 17.09 -11.05 -5.29
C LEU A 252 16.70 -12.36 -4.56
N GLY A 253 16.82 -12.37 -3.23
CA GLY A 253 16.39 -13.49 -2.40
C GLY A 253 14.87 -13.59 -2.30
N PRO A 254 14.35 -14.70 -1.74
CA PRO A 254 12.93 -14.80 -1.43
C PRO A 254 12.49 -13.68 -0.48
N ALA A 255 11.19 -13.34 -0.53
CA ALA A 255 10.64 -12.29 0.33
C ALA A 255 10.71 -12.68 1.81
N LEU A 256 11.01 -11.69 2.66
CA LEU A 256 10.95 -11.77 4.11
C LEU A 256 9.67 -11.10 4.61
N TYR A 257 9.19 -11.52 5.76
CA TYR A 257 8.04 -10.92 6.44
C TYR A 257 8.50 -10.18 7.68
N ALA A 258 8.08 -8.93 7.84
CA ALA A 258 8.42 -8.09 8.99
C ALA A 258 7.17 -7.46 9.61
N ASP A 259 6.59 -6.45 8.96
CA ASP A 259 5.44 -5.69 9.44
C ASP A 259 4.10 -6.42 9.28
N SER A 260 4.08 -7.43 8.45
CA SER A 260 2.91 -8.30 8.28
C SER A 260 3.32 -9.76 8.13
N MET A 261 2.46 -10.66 8.58
CA MET A 261 2.59 -12.10 8.36
C MET A 261 2.30 -12.47 6.91
N GLY A 262 2.71 -13.67 6.51
CA GLY A 262 2.47 -14.20 5.19
C GLY A 262 1.00 -14.52 4.91
N PRO A 263 0.64 -14.75 3.63
CA PRO A 263 -0.71 -15.18 3.26
C PRO A 263 -1.11 -16.49 3.92
N THR A 264 -2.40 -16.69 4.13
CA THR A 264 -2.96 -17.93 4.70
C THR A 264 -2.48 -19.16 3.92
N GLY A 265 -1.96 -20.14 4.63
CA GLY A 265 -1.43 -21.38 4.06
C GLY A 265 0.02 -21.28 3.53
N SER A 266 0.70 -20.14 3.69
CA SER A 266 2.09 -19.95 3.28
C SER A 266 3.12 -20.58 4.25
N GLY A 267 2.68 -21.02 5.44
CA GLY A 267 3.57 -21.41 6.54
C GLY A 267 4.22 -20.23 7.25
N ALA A 268 3.97 -18.99 6.81
CA ALA A 268 4.34 -17.74 7.47
C ALA A 268 3.09 -16.96 7.92
N ASP A 269 1.92 -17.60 7.93
CA ASP A 269 0.62 -17.05 8.25
C ASP A 269 0.29 -16.97 9.76
N SER A 270 1.25 -17.33 10.60
CA SER A 270 1.25 -17.12 12.04
C SER A 270 2.53 -16.39 12.47
N TYR A 271 2.54 -15.79 13.65
CA TYR A 271 3.72 -15.09 14.16
C TYR A 271 4.94 -16.00 14.29
N THR A 272 4.77 -17.19 14.88
CA THR A 272 5.86 -18.19 14.98
C THR A 272 6.27 -18.72 13.61
N GLY A 273 5.31 -18.94 12.71
CA GLY A 273 5.56 -19.35 11.33
C GLY A 273 6.33 -18.31 10.53
N MET A 274 6.00 -17.03 10.68
CA MET A 274 6.71 -15.91 10.07
C MET A 274 8.19 -15.88 10.47
N LEU A 275 8.48 -15.96 11.76
CA LEU A 275 9.86 -15.96 12.27
C LEU A 275 10.64 -17.20 11.81
N ALA A 276 10.02 -18.38 11.86
CA ALA A 276 10.61 -19.63 11.37
C ALA A 276 10.92 -19.57 9.87
N ASN A 277 9.99 -19.04 9.09
CA ASN A 277 10.17 -18.88 7.64
C ASN A 277 11.34 -17.95 7.33
N ASN A 278 11.41 -16.78 7.99
CA ASN A 278 12.51 -15.84 7.78
C ASN A 278 13.87 -16.47 8.10
N ALA A 279 14.00 -17.16 9.22
CA ALA A 279 15.25 -17.85 9.59
C ALA A 279 15.65 -18.91 8.54
N ARG A 280 14.69 -19.69 8.05
CA ARG A 280 14.92 -20.73 7.04
C ARG A 280 15.32 -20.12 5.69
N VAL A 281 14.61 -19.09 5.24
CA VAL A 281 14.91 -18.36 4.00
C VAL A 281 16.32 -17.77 4.03
N LEU A 282 16.70 -17.13 5.12
CA LEU A 282 18.04 -16.58 5.30
C LEU A 282 19.13 -17.66 5.30
N ALA A 283 18.91 -18.77 6.02
CA ALA A 283 19.87 -19.88 6.06
C ALA A 283 20.05 -20.51 4.68
N GLN A 284 18.99 -20.70 3.91
CA GLN A 284 19.07 -21.25 2.56
C GLN A 284 19.73 -20.29 1.57
N ALA A 285 19.41 -19.00 1.64
CA ALA A 285 19.90 -18.03 0.67
C ALA A 285 21.37 -17.62 0.91
N LEU A 286 21.80 -17.57 2.17
CA LEU A 286 23.13 -17.11 2.59
C LEU A 286 24.06 -18.26 3.03
N GLY A 287 23.52 -19.41 3.42
CA GLY A 287 24.29 -20.53 4.02
C GLY A 287 25.02 -21.41 3.00
N SER A 288 24.52 -21.53 1.79
CA SER A 288 25.16 -22.28 0.71
C SER A 288 25.84 -21.33 -0.26
N GLY A 289 27.16 -21.22 -0.15
CA GLY A 289 28.01 -20.74 -1.24
C GLY A 289 27.99 -21.74 -2.40
N GLY A 290 26.82 -22.08 -2.91
CA GLY A 290 26.65 -23.05 -3.96
C GLY A 290 25.79 -22.52 -5.10
N PRO A 291 26.00 -23.07 -6.31
CA PRO A 291 25.39 -22.56 -7.53
C PRO A 291 23.87 -22.76 -7.50
N GLY A 292 23.16 -21.72 -7.87
CA GLY A 292 21.84 -21.81 -8.47
C GLY A 292 20.85 -22.76 -7.79
N LEU A 293 19.97 -22.21 -6.91
CA LEU A 293 18.61 -22.71 -6.96
C LEU A 293 18.08 -22.30 -8.33
N ALA A 294 18.11 -23.26 -9.23
CA ALA A 294 17.41 -23.19 -10.51
C ALA A 294 16.01 -22.66 -10.22
N GLN A 295 15.61 -21.70 -11.00
CA GLN A 295 14.21 -21.45 -11.29
C GLN A 295 13.52 -22.81 -11.31
N ASN A 296 12.55 -23.04 -10.46
CA ASN A 296 11.54 -24.05 -10.70
C ASN A 296 10.73 -23.58 -11.92
N GLU A 297 11.34 -23.71 -13.07
CA GLU A 297 10.62 -24.04 -14.28
C GLU A 297 10.28 -25.53 -14.15
N ASP A 298 9.18 -25.85 -13.48
CA ASP A 298 8.44 -27.07 -13.74
C ASP A 298 7.83 -26.95 -15.14
N SER A 299 8.70 -26.94 -16.13
CA SER A 299 8.35 -27.30 -17.49
C SER A 299 8.89 -28.71 -17.69
N GLU A 300 8.03 -29.72 -17.52
CA GLU A 300 8.24 -31.01 -18.14
C GLU A 300 8.64 -30.79 -19.61
N PRO A 301 9.63 -31.52 -20.15
CA PRO A 301 9.98 -31.42 -21.57
C PRO A 301 8.81 -31.96 -22.38
N VAL A 302 7.96 -31.04 -22.85
CA VAL A 302 6.93 -31.36 -23.83
C VAL A 302 7.67 -31.90 -25.05
N SER A 303 7.49 -33.20 -25.32
CA SER A 303 8.14 -33.86 -26.43
C SER A 303 7.82 -33.12 -27.74
N VAL A 304 8.82 -32.78 -28.51
CA VAL A 304 8.74 -32.04 -29.80
C VAL A 304 7.69 -32.62 -30.76
N LEU A 305 7.36 -33.91 -30.61
CA LEU A 305 6.34 -34.60 -31.38
C LEU A 305 4.90 -34.15 -31.07
N TRP A 306 4.61 -33.67 -29.83
CA TRP A 306 3.28 -33.12 -29.46
C TRP A 306 3.09 -31.70 -30.02
N VAL A 307 4.16 -30.92 -30.08
CA VAL A 307 4.13 -29.52 -30.61
C VAL A 307 3.86 -29.52 -32.12
N LEU A 308 4.44 -30.45 -32.87
CA LEU A 308 4.20 -30.60 -34.33
C LEU A 308 2.78 -31.09 -34.65
N GLY A 309 2.18 -31.92 -33.79
CA GLY A 309 0.80 -32.41 -33.98
C GLY A 309 -0.27 -31.33 -33.74
N MET A 310 -0.01 -30.32 -32.90
CA MET A 310 -0.95 -29.23 -32.63
C MET A 310 -0.78 -28.01 -33.54
N MET A 311 0.34 -27.87 -34.25
CA MET A 311 0.59 -26.71 -35.12
C MET A 311 -0.24 -26.69 -36.40
N LEU A 312 -0.63 -27.84 -36.95
CA LEU A 312 -1.40 -27.90 -38.21
C LEU A 312 -2.82 -27.35 -38.09
N PRO A 313 -3.61 -27.65 -37.03
CA PRO A 313 -4.92 -27.00 -36.85
C PRO A 313 -4.82 -25.54 -36.44
N ALA A 314 -3.75 -25.14 -35.67
CA ALA A 314 -3.53 -23.77 -35.25
C ALA A 314 -3.19 -22.82 -36.41
N LEU A 315 -2.44 -23.28 -37.42
CA LEU A 315 -2.15 -22.53 -38.64
C LEU A 315 -3.41 -22.31 -39.50
N GLY A 316 -4.34 -23.25 -39.50
CA GLY A 316 -5.65 -23.11 -40.16
C GLY A 316 -6.54 -22.05 -39.48
N LEU A 317 -6.54 -22.02 -38.15
CA LEU A 317 -7.26 -21.03 -37.34
C LEU A 317 -6.60 -19.65 -37.42
N LEU A 318 -5.25 -19.59 -37.48
CA LEU A 318 -4.52 -18.34 -37.64
C LEU A 318 -4.77 -17.72 -39.02
N ALA A 319 -4.85 -18.50 -40.09
CA ALA A 319 -5.19 -18.01 -41.44
C ALA A 319 -6.65 -17.54 -41.53
N TRP A 320 -7.55 -18.07 -40.70
CA TRP A 320 -8.93 -17.57 -40.58
C TRP A 320 -9.05 -16.32 -39.71
N SER A 321 -8.21 -16.18 -38.66
CA SER A 321 -8.17 -15.00 -37.78
C SER A 321 -7.46 -13.79 -38.43
N LEU A 322 -6.65 -14.00 -39.46
CA LEU A 322 -5.95 -12.94 -40.21
C LEU A 322 -6.82 -12.27 -41.32
N ARG A 323 -8.09 -12.68 -41.47
CA ARG A 323 -9.01 -11.87 -42.27
C ARG A 323 -9.24 -10.56 -41.54
N PRO A 324 -9.04 -9.39 -42.20
CA PRO A 324 -9.27 -8.10 -41.57
C PRO A 324 -10.74 -8.00 -41.22
N HIS A 325 -11.09 -8.32 -39.98
CA HIS A 325 -12.33 -7.84 -39.39
C HIS A 325 -12.16 -6.34 -39.28
N ARG A 326 -12.89 -5.62 -40.12
CA ARG A 326 -13.21 -4.21 -39.86
C ARG A 326 -14.13 -4.20 -38.64
N SER A 327 -13.59 -4.44 -37.46
CA SER A 327 -14.22 -4.09 -36.21
C SER A 327 -14.10 -2.56 -36.12
N ALA A 328 -15.20 -1.90 -36.35
CA ALA A 328 -15.38 -0.53 -35.87
C ALA A 328 -15.11 -0.57 -34.37
N SER A 329 -13.98 0.00 -33.95
CA SER A 329 -13.67 0.18 -32.53
C SER A 329 -14.83 0.96 -31.92
N PRO A 330 -15.47 0.48 -30.84
CA PRO A 330 -16.51 1.26 -30.19
C PRO A 330 -15.92 2.59 -29.77
N SER A 331 -16.50 3.69 -30.24
CA SER A 331 -16.19 5.02 -29.76
C SER A 331 -16.54 5.05 -28.27
N LEU A 332 -15.60 5.38 -27.42
CA LEU A 332 -15.83 5.63 -26.00
C LEU A 332 -16.73 6.85 -25.86
N GLY A 333 -18.02 6.62 -25.68
CA GLY A 333 -19.01 7.69 -25.52
C GLY A 333 -19.41 8.34 -26.83
N GLY A 334 -20.70 8.69 -26.97
CA GLY A 334 -21.14 9.55 -28.04
C GLY A 334 -20.30 10.82 -28.05
N PRO A 335 -20.08 11.45 -29.22
CA PRO A 335 -19.10 12.48 -29.38
C PRO A 335 -19.34 13.59 -28.37
N VAL A 336 -18.36 13.79 -27.48
CA VAL A 336 -18.11 15.13 -26.99
C VAL A 336 -17.66 15.86 -28.23
N HIS A 337 -18.65 16.37 -29.00
CA HIS A 337 -18.34 17.22 -30.14
C HIS A 337 -17.47 18.35 -29.57
N PRO A 338 -16.28 18.58 -30.10
CA PRO A 338 -15.56 19.81 -29.87
C PRO A 338 -16.31 20.94 -30.60
N THR A 339 -17.49 21.29 -30.08
CA THR A 339 -18.17 22.52 -30.46
C THR A 339 -17.73 23.55 -29.45
N ASN A 340 -16.52 23.99 -29.59
CA ASN A 340 -16.14 25.40 -29.46
C ASN A 340 -14.63 25.50 -29.62
N THR A 341 -14.20 26.38 -30.45
CA THR A 341 -12.88 26.98 -30.54
C THR A 341 -12.57 27.80 -29.28
N ASP A 342 -12.70 27.16 -28.11
CA ASP A 342 -12.23 27.74 -26.85
C ASP A 342 -10.73 27.41 -26.76
N THR A 343 -9.91 28.35 -27.23
CA THR A 343 -8.45 28.26 -27.27
C THR A 343 -7.82 28.48 -25.89
N GLY A 344 -8.61 28.68 -24.86
CA GLY A 344 -8.17 28.93 -23.50
C GLY A 344 -7.86 27.64 -22.69
N PRO A 345 -7.20 27.77 -21.55
CA PRO A 345 -6.96 26.65 -20.64
C PRO A 345 -8.28 26.09 -20.11
N ARG A 346 -8.34 24.73 -20.01
CA ARG A 346 -9.54 24.04 -19.47
C ARG A 346 -9.69 24.20 -17.98
N LEU A 347 -8.57 24.14 -17.24
CA LEU A 347 -8.52 24.31 -15.80
C LEU A 347 -7.43 25.32 -15.46
N VAL A 348 -7.76 26.28 -14.61
CA VAL A 348 -6.83 27.33 -14.13
C VAL A 348 -6.88 27.35 -12.62
N VAL A 349 -5.72 27.32 -11.99
CA VAL A 349 -5.54 27.52 -10.55
C VAL A 349 -4.74 28.81 -10.38
N ARG A 350 -5.24 29.73 -9.56
CA ARG A 350 -4.60 31.02 -9.28
C ARG A 350 -4.38 31.23 -7.81
N GLU A 351 -3.15 31.45 -7.41
CA GLU A 351 -2.69 31.80 -6.06
C GLU A 351 -3.31 30.93 -4.94
N LEU A 352 -3.54 29.63 -5.24
CA LEU A 352 -4.17 28.71 -4.32
C LEU A 352 -3.29 28.49 -3.09
N SER A 353 -3.83 28.77 -1.91
CA SER A 353 -3.21 28.51 -0.62
C SER A 353 -4.11 27.66 0.24
N VAL A 354 -3.53 26.62 0.86
CA VAL A 354 -4.25 25.67 1.74
C VAL A 354 -3.40 25.38 2.97
N THR A 355 -4.00 25.52 4.14
CA THR A 355 -3.37 25.29 5.44
C THR A 355 -4.13 24.23 6.22
N TYR A 356 -3.43 23.28 6.83
CA TYR A 356 -3.98 22.32 7.79
C TYR A 356 -3.27 22.50 9.15
N ASP A 357 -4.00 22.62 10.23
CA ASP A 357 -3.47 22.73 11.60
C ASP A 357 -2.30 23.74 11.71
N HIS A 358 -2.49 24.93 11.14
CA HIS A 358 -1.51 26.02 11.07
C HIS A 358 -0.25 25.73 10.23
N LYS A 359 -0.20 24.60 9.50
CA LYS A 359 0.89 24.27 8.58
C LYS A 359 0.43 24.51 7.15
N SER A 360 1.12 25.44 6.44
CA SER A 360 0.86 25.68 5.01
C SER A 360 1.30 24.44 4.22
N VAL A 361 0.38 23.92 3.39
CA VAL A 361 0.60 22.76 2.51
C VAL A 361 0.66 23.17 1.05
N LEU A 362 -0.10 24.21 0.66
CA LEU A 362 0.04 24.89 -0.63
C LEU A 362 0.15 26.39 -0.36
N ASN A 363 1.08 27.04 -1.06
CA ASN A 363 1.37 28.46 -0.87
C ASN A 363 1.40 29.15 -2.23
N ALA A 364 0.38 29.98 -2.51
CA ALA A 364 0.22 30.76 -3.74
C ALA A 364 0.45 29.94 -5.03
N PHE A 365 -0.04 28.70 -5.06
CA PHE A 365 0.11 27.82 -6.19
C PHE A 365 -0.70 28.32 -7.39
N SER A 366 -0.03 28.49 -8.55
CA SER A 366 -0.69 28.92 -9.79
C SER A 366 -0.25 28.03 -10.94
N ALA A 367 -1.21 27.50 -11.72
CA ALA A 367 -0.96 26.66 -12.90
C ALA A 367 -2.14 26.70 -13.87
N GLU A 368 -1.84 26.47 -15.16
CA GLU A 368 -2.83 26.36 -16.22
C GLU A 368 -2.72 25.02 -16.95
N PHE A 369 -3.88 24.42 -17.26
CA PHE A 369 -3.97 23.10 -17.87
C PHE A 369 -4.80 23.14 -19.15
N GLN A 370 -4.19 22.76 -20.25
CA GLN A 370 -4.80 22.74 -21.59
C GLN A 370 -5.54 21.42 -21.81
N ALA A 371 -6.64 21.49 -22.55
CA ALA A 371 -7.33 20.30 -23.03
C ALA A 371 -6.46 19.51 -24.02
N GLY A 372 -6.69 18.19 -24.12
CA GLY A 372 -5.97 17.32 -25.05
C GLY A 372 -4.59 16.87 -24.56
N LEU A 373 -4.17 17.24 -23.35
CA LEU A 373 -2.86 16.91 -22.80
C LEU A 373 -2.96 16.08 -21.52
N CYS A 374 -1.90 15.27 -21.30
CA CYS A 374 -1.66 14.53 -20.08
C CYS A 374 -0.55 15.23 -19.27
N TYR A 375 -0.90 15.67 -18.06
CA TYR A 375 0.01 16.35 -17.13
C TYR A 375 0.44 15.41 -16.01
N GLY A 376 1.76 15.32 -15.77
CA GLY A 376 2.32 14.71 -14.58
C GLY A 376 2.52 15.73 -13.46
N ILE A 377 2.07 15.42 -12.24
CA ILE A 377 2.34 16.22 -11.05
C ILE A 377 3.36 15.45 -10.21
N LEU A 378 4.57 15.99 -10.16
CA LEU A 378 5.74 15.40 -9.52
C LEU A 378 6.20 16.26 -8.35
N GLY A 379 6.86 15.65 -7.36
CA GLY A 379 7.40 16.33 -6.20
C GLY A 379 7.53 15.39 -5.01
N PRO A 380 8.25 15.80 -3.94
CA PRO A 380 8.45 14.99 -2.74
C PRO A 380 7.14 14.67 -2.01
N ASN A 381 7.20 13.74 -1.05
CA ASN A 381 6.08 13.49 -0.16
C ASN A 381 5.83 14.75 0.69
N GLY A 382 4.56 15.06 0.92
CA GLY A 382 4.19 16.30 1.60
C GLY A 382 4.27 17.58 0.74
N ALA A 383 4.58 17.48 -0.56
CA ALA A 383 4.65 18.63 -1.48
C ALA A 383 3.29 19.28 -1.78
N GLY A 384 2.18 18.74 -1.28
CA GLY A 384 0.83 19.27 -1.52
C GLY A 384 0.11 18.68 -2.75
N LYS A 385 0.63 17.61 -3.39
CA LYS A 385 0.06 17.00 -4.61
C LYS A 385 -1.41 16.56 -4.42
N SER A 386 -1.68 15.71 -3.44
CA SER A 386 -3.05 15.23 -3.15
C SER A 386 -3.94 16.35 -2.59
N THR A 387 -3.36 17.34 -1.90
CA THR A 387 -4.08 18.54 -1.44
C THR A 387 -4.56 19.39 -2.63
N LEU A 388 -3.74 19.54 -3.68
CA LEU A 388 -4.15 20.19 -4.91
C LEU A 388 -5.36 19.47 -5.54
N PHE A 389 -5.36 18.14 -5.60
CA PHE A 389 -6.50 17.37 -6.09
C PHE A 389 -7.74 17.54 -5.22
N LYS A 390 -7.57 17.47 -3.88
CA LYS A 390 -8.69 17.72 -2.95
C LYS A 390 -9.29 19.11 -3.13
N ALA A 391 -8.47 20.14 -3.34
CA ALA A 391 -8.94 21.50 -3.60
C ALA A 391 -9.68 21.60 -4.95
N ILE A 392 -9.15 20.99 -6.03
CA ILE A 392 -9.83 20.93 -7.33
C ILE A 392 -11.16 20.17 -7.24
N LEU A 393 -11.27 19.17 -6.37
CA LEU A 393 -12.52 18.43 -6.14
C LEU A 393 -13.47 19.16 -5.19
N GLY A 394 -13.00 20.23 -4.52
CA GLY A 394 -13.75 20.94 -3.48
C GLY A 394 -13.99 20.08 -2.23
N LEU A 395 -13.03 19.18 -1.94
CA LEU A 395 -13.00 18.33 -0.74
C LEU A 395 -12.23 18.98 0.41
N THR A 396 -11.54 20.08 0.12
CA THR A 396 -10.89 20.94 1.12
C THR A 396 -11.12 22.40 0.74
N ASP A 397 -11.30 23.23 1.75
CA ASP A 397 -11.41 24.68 1.57
C ASP A 397 -10.02 25.27 1.30
N SER A 398 -9.97 26.33 0.50
CA SER A 398 -8.76 27.12 0.29
C SER A 398 -8.81 28.38 1.15
N ASP A 399 -7.67 28.74 1.73
CA ASP A 399 -7.54 29.98 2.49
C ASP A 399 -7.58 31.19 1.54
N HIS A 400 -6.93 31.06 0.38
CA HIS A 400 -6.87 32.06 -0.68
C HIS A 400 -6.80 31.41 -2.05
N GLY A 401 -7.07 32.23 -3.08
CA GLY A 401 -6.97 31.82 -4.48
C GLY A 401 -8.30 31.35 -5.08
N GLU A 402 -8.25 31.06 -6.37
CA GLU A 402 -9.42 30.60 -7.12
C GLU A 402 -9.08 29.46 -8.07
N ILE A 403 -10.07 28.60 -8.32
CA ILE A 403 -9.98 27.52 -9.30
C ILE A 403 -11.10 27.73 -10.31
N LEU A 404 -10.72 27.88 -11.57
CA LEU A 404 -11.64 28.11 -12.69
C LEU A 404 -11.63 26.94 -13.65
N TYR A 405 -12.79 26.51 -14.08
CA TYR A 405 -12.98 25.50 -15.11
C TYR A 405 -13.66 26.14 -16.33
N ARG A 406 -12.97 26.19 -17.48
CA ARG A 406 -13.42 26.93 -18.66
C ARG A 406 -13.82 28.38 -18.33
N ASN A 407 -12.96 29.06 -17.56
CA ASN A 407 -13.19 30.44 -17.10
C ASN A 407 -14.47 30.65 -16.25
N GLN A 408 -15.06 29.58 -15.71
CA GLN A 408 -16.21 29.63 -14.81
C GLN A 408 -15.85 29.04 -13.44
N SER A 409 -16.59 29.38 -12.40
CA SER A 409 -16.43 28.78 -11.10
C SER A 409 -16.52 27.24 -11.18
N LEU A 410 -15.62 26.57 -10.49
CA LEU A 410 -15.51 25.12 -10.45
C LEU A 410 -16.79 24.40 -9.99
N GLU A 411 -17.57 25.01 -9.09
CA GLU A 411 -18.77 24.39 -8.53
C GLU A 411 -19.78 23.94 -9.59
N SER A 412 -19.99 24.74 -10.63
CA SER A 412 -20.91 24.41 -11.72
C SER A 412 -20.39 23.27 -12.62
N SER A 413 -19.11 22.97 -12.54
CA SER A 413 -18.40 22.07 -13.45
C SER A 413 -17.88 20.78 -12.79
N ARG A 414 -18.05 20.59 -11.48
CA ARG A 414 -17.53 19.42 -10.74
C ARG A 414 -17.89 18.08 -11.36
N ARG A 415 -19.10 17.91 -11.88
CA ARG A 415 -19.53 16.68 -12.57
C ARG A 415 -18.74 16.35 -13.84
N ARG A 416 -17.98 17.31 -14.40
CA ARG A 416 -17.11 17.14 -15.57
C ARG A 416 -15.71 16.68 -15.20
N ILE A 417 -15.42 16.54 -13.90
CA ILE A 417 -14.15 16.08 -13.36
C ILE A 417 -14.39 14.74 -12.71
N ALA A 418 -13.65 13.71 -13.10
CA ALA A 418 -13.66 12.41 -12.45
C ALA A 418 -12.35 12.19 -11.69
N TYR A 419 -12.45 11.50 -10.56
CA TYR A 419 -11.32 11.22 -9.69
C TYR A 419 -11.12 9.73 -9.48
N VAL A 420 -9.89 9.28 -9.66
CA VAL A 420 -9.41 7.95 -9.30
C VAL A 420 -8.49 8.09 -8.10
N PRO A 421 -8.92 7.67 -6.91
CA PRO A 421 -8.14 7.81 -5.69
C PRO A 421 -6.96 6.85 -5.65
N GLN A 422 -5.99 7.16 -4.80
CA GLN A 422 -4.93 6.24 -4.43
C GLN A 422 -5.52 4.97 -3.79
N LYS A 423 -4.89 3.83 -4.05
CA LYS A 423 -5.39 2.52 -3.62
C LYS A 423 -5.66 2.42 -2.11
N GLY A 424 -4.85 3.07 -1.28
CA GLY A 424 -5.00 3.08 0.18
C GLY A 424 -6.25 3.81 0.71
N MET A 425 -6.90 4.65 -0.12
CA MET A 425 -8.09 5.42 0.28
C MET A 425 -9.42 4.71 0.02
N VAL A 426 -9.39 3.50 -0.54
CA VAL A 426 -10.58 2.75 -0.93
C VAL A 426 -10.87 1.64 0.05
N ASP A 427 -12.10 1.59 0.57
CA ASP A 427 -12.59 0.45 1.33
C ASP A 427 -12.87 -0.74 0.38
N TRP A 428 -11.93 -1.68 0.36
CA TRP A 428 -12.00 -2.85 -0.52
C TRP A 428 -12.97 -3.93 -0.03
N ASP A 429 -13.39 -3.89 1.23
CA ASP A 429 -14.37 -4.81 1.82
C ASP A 429 -15.81 -4.32 1.63
N PHE A 430 -15.99 -3.17 0.99
CA PHE A 430 -17.31 -2.67 0.62
C PHE A 430 -18.05 -3.72 -0.24
N PRO A 431 -19.25 -4.15 0.14
CA PRO A 431 -19.97 -5.26 -0.51
C PRO A 431 -20.59 -4.83 -1.84
N ALA A 432 -19.73 -4.51 -2.82
CA ALA A 432 -20.17 -4.11 -4.16
C ALA A 432 -19.50 -4.97 -5.24
N THR A 433 -20.20 -5.18 -6.33
CA THR A 433 -19.67 -5.80 -7.53
C THR A 433 -18.95 -4.78 -8.40
N VAL A 434 -18.12 -5.25 -9.34
CA VAL A 434 -17.50 -4.40 -10.36
C VAL A 434 -18.53 -3.51 -11.06
N GLN A 435 -19.67 -4.09 -11.42
CA GLN A 435 -20.75 -3.36 -12.10
C GLN A 435 -21.33 -2.25 -11.21
N ASP A 436 -21.52 -2.49 -9.92
CA ASP A 436 -22.04 -1.48 -8.98
C ASP A 436 -21.11 -0.30 -8.88
N ILE A 437 -19.79 -0.54 -8.74
CA ILE A 437 -18.77 0.52 -8.68
C ILE A 437 -18.76 1.35 -9.98
N VAL A 438 -18.80 0.69 -11.15
CA VAL A 438 -18.78 1.42 -12.43
C VAL A 438 -20.07 2.22 -12.63
N GLN A 439 -21.22 1.70 -12.19
CA GLN A 439 -22.51 2.43 -12.22
C GLN A 439 -22.48 3.69 -11.35
N MET A 440 -21.75 3.69 -10.22
CA MET A 440 -21.59 4.89 -9.39
C MET A 440 -21.01 6.08 -10.17
N GLY A 441 -20.24 5.83 -11.23
CA GLY A 441 -19.75 6.88 -12.13
C GLY A 441 -20.88 7.72 -12.77
N ARG A 442 -22.13 7.22 -12.82
CA ARG A 442 -23.28 7.96 -13.39
C ARG A 442 -24.01 8.83 -12.37
N LEU A 443 -23.74 8.65 -11.05
CA LEU A 443 -24.42 9.40 -9.98
C LEU A 443 -24.30 10.92 -10.10
N PRO A 444 -23.14 11.51 -10.48
CA PRO A 444 -23.02 12.96 -10.63
C PRO A 444 -24.00 13.59 -11.66
N TRP A 445 -24.48 12.80 -12.62
CA TRP A 445 -25.42 13.23 -13.65
C TRP A 445 -26.89 13.01 -13.28
N ARG A 446 -27.16 12.01 -12.41
CA ARG A 446 -28.53 11.60 -12.07
C ARG A 446 -28.99 12.09 -10.72
N GLY A 447 -28.06 12.25 -9.78
CA GLY A 447 -28.36 12.51 -8.38
C GLY A 447 -28.79 11.24 -7.63
N PRO A 448 -28.82 11.29 -6.30
CA PRO A 448 -29.16 10.15 -5.46
C PRO A 448 -30.61 9.69 -5.68
N GLY A 449 -30.82 8.35 -5.63
CA GLY A 449 -32.16 7.72 -5.68
C GLY A 449 -32.84 7.67 -7.05
N ARG A 450 -32.24 8.18 -8.13
CA ARG A 450 -32.81 8.09 -9.47
C ARG A 450 -32.24 6.87 -10.22
N PRO A 451 -33.10 6.02 -10.83
CA PRO A 451 -32.65 4.87 -11.58
C PRO A 451 -31.84 5.28 -12.83
N LEU A 452 -30.85 4.46 -13.19
CA LEU A 452 -30.06 4.64 -14.39
C LEU A 452 -30.93 4.42 -15.65
N GLY A 453 -30.84 5.34 -16.59
CA GLY A 453 -31.50 5.23 -17.89
C GLY A 453 -30.68 4.39 -18.87
N ARG A 454 -31.27 4.11 -20.06
CA ARG A 454 -30.62 3.32 -21.13
C ARG A 454 -29.27 3.93 -21.57
N ALA A 455 -29.17 5.27 -21.61
CA ALA A 455 -27.91 5.96 -21.95
C ALA A 455 -26.83 5.72 -20.89
N ASP A 456 -27.21 5.79 -19.60
CA ASP A 456 -26.25 5.56 -18.51
C ASP A 456 -25.73 4.10 -18.51
N LEU A 457 -26.63 3.14 -18.69
CA LEU A 457 -26.26 1.72 -18.79
C LEU A 457 -25.34 1.44 -19.98
N ARG A 458 -25.54 2.17 -21.11
CA ARG A 458 -24.64 2.10 -22.25
C ARG A 458 -23.25 2.61 -21.90
N SER A 459 -23.14 3.77 -21.23
CA SER A 459 -21.84 4.31 -20.80
C SER A 459 -21.11 3.39 -19.82
N VAL A 460 -21.85 2.73 -18.93
CA VAL A 460 -21.31 1.71 -18.02
C VAL A 460 -20.76 0.52 -18.81
N GLN A 461 -21.54 0.02 -19.79
CA GLN A 461 -21.13 -1.09 -20.62
C GLN A 461 -19.87 -0.76 -21.45
N GLU A 462 -19.84 0.40 -22.09
CA GLU A 462 -18.69 0.87 -22.87
C GLU A 462 -17.42 0.99 -21.98
N ALA A 463 -17.55 1.48 -20.74
CA ALA A 463 -16.45 1.57 -19.81
C ALA A 463 -15.93 0.19 -19.36
N LEU A 464 -16.82 -0.76 -19.09
CA LEU A 464 -16.47 -2.14 -18.78
C LEU A 464 -15.73 -2.82 -19.94
N GLU A 465 -16.19 -2.58 -21.19
CA GLU A 465 -15.56 -3.10 -22.41
C GLU A 465 -14.17 -2.51 -22.63
N ALA A 466 -14.04 -1.20 -22.51
CA ALA A 466 -12.76 -0.52 -22.70
C ALA A 466 -11.66 -1.01 -21.78
N LEU A 467 -12.02 -1.51 -20.58
CA LEU A 467 -11.09 -1.99 -19.56
C LEU A 467 -11.10 -3.52 -19.39
N GLU A 468 -11.74 -4.26 -20.32
CA GLU A 468 -11.80 -5.72 -20.29
C GLU A 468 -12.32 -6.28 -18.95
N LEU A 469 -13.42 -5.70 -18.45
CA LEU A 469 -14.03 -6.07 -17.16
C LEU A 469 -15.39 -6.80 -17.29
N GLN A 470 -15.85 -7.09 -18.51
CA GLN A 470 -17.18 -7.69 -18.75
C GLN A 470 -17.36 -9.01 -18.01
N ASP A 471 -16.35 -9.90 -18.07
CA ASP A 471 -16.40 -11.21 -17.44
C ASP A 471 -16.31 -11.13 -15.90
N LEU A 472 -15.84 -10.00 -15.39
CA LEU A 472 -15.70 -9.72 -13.97
C LEU A 472 -16.86 -8.90 -13.39
N ARG A 473 -17.82 -8.45 -14.21
CA ARG A 473 -18.86 -7.47 -13.83
C ARG A 473 -19.64 -7.82 -12.55
N HIS A 474 -19.89 -9.11 -12.31
CA HIS A 474 -20.63 -9.59 -11.13
C HIS A 474 -19.70 -10.03 -9.98
N ARG A 475 -18.38 -9.90 -10.16
CA ARG A 475 -17.42 -10.30 -9.14
C ARG A 475 -17.35 -9.24 -8.05
N PRO A 476 -17.33 -9.63 -6.75
CA PRO A 476 -17.10 -8.70 -5.65
C PRO A 476 -15.72 -8.03 -5.76
N LEU A 477 -15.64 -6.75 -5.36
CA LEU A 477 -14.44 -5.92 -5.49
C LEU A 477 -13.24 -6.52 -4.73
N ASN A 478 -13.46 -7.07 -3.55
CA ASN A 478 -12.43 -7.70 -2.71
C ASN A 478 -11.84 -9.01 -3.26
N ARG A 479 -12.44 -9.58 -4.30
CA ARG A 479 -11.95 -10.80 -4.98
C ARG A 479 -11.15 -10.50 -6.25
N LEU A 480 -10.80 -9.26 -6.48
CA LEU A 480 -10.04 -8.82 -7.64
C LEU A 480 -8.55 -8.65 -7.30
N SER A 481 -7.67 -8.90 -8.28
CA SER A 481 -6.26 -8.51 -8.15
C SER A 481 -6.10 -6.98 -8.12
N GLY A 482 -4.98 -6.47 -7.58
CA GLY A 482 -4.73 -5.04 -7.50
C GLY A 482 -4.84 -4.30 -8.84
N GLY A 483 -4.34 -4.88 -9.93
CA GLY A 483 -4.49 -4.32 -11.27
C GLY A 483 -5.93 -4.36 -11.80
N GLN A 484 -6.71 -5.40 -11.45
CA GLN A 484 -8.14 -5.46 -11.78
C GLN A 484 -8.93 -4.38 -11.03
N GLN A 485 -8.64 -4.22 -9.74
CA GLN A 485 -9.24 -3.18 -8.90
C GLN A 485 -9.00 -1.78 -9.48
N GLN A 486 -7.76 -1.48 -9.88
CA GLN A 486 -7.41 -0.20 -10.49
C GLN A 486 -8.17 0.05 -11.80
N ARG A 487 -8.32 -0.99 -12.64
CA ARG A 487 -9.14 -0.89 -13.86
C ARG A 487 -10.61 -0.61 -13.54
N VAL A 488 -11.18 -1.15 -12.46
CA VAL A 488 -12.56 -0.86 -12.04
C VAL A 488 -12.76 0.62 -11.70
N PHE A 489 -11.84 1.23 -10.94
CA PHE A 489 -11.94 2.66 -10.61
C PHE A 489 -11.73 3.56 -11.83
N LEU A 490 -10.85 3.16 -12.74
CA LEU A 490 -10.72 3.86 -14.03
C LEU A 490 -11.99 3.70 -14.89
N ALA A 491 -12.62 2.50 -14.91
CA ALA A 491 -13.90 2.28 -15.58
C ALA A 491 -15.02 3.17 -15.00
N ARG A 492 -15.07 3.32 -13.68
CA ARG A 492 -15.98 4.25 -13.01
C ARG A 492 -15.78 5.68 -13.50
N ALA A 493 -14.52 6.12 -13.58
CA ALA A 493 -14.18 7.47 -14.05
C ALA A 493 -14.56 7.69 -15.53
N LEU A 494 -14.33 6.69 -16.40
CA LEU A 494 -14.74 6.73 -17.80
C LEU A 494 -16.27 6.69 -17.95
N ALA A 495 -16.97 5.85 -17.16
CA ALA A 495 -18.43 5.79 -17.17
C ALA A 495 -19.07 7.13 -16.78
N GLN A 496 -18.40 7.96 -15.98
CA GLN A 496 -18.85 9.32 -15.66
C GLN A 496 -18.93 10.21 -16.90
N GLN A 497 -18.20 9.91 -17.98
CA GLN A 497 -18.06 10.76 -19.17
C GLN A 497 -17.58 12.18 -18.79
N ALA A 498 -16.61 12.23 -17.90
CA ALA A 498 -15.95 13.45 -17.49
C ALA A 498 -15.04 13.98 -18.61
N GLU A 499 -14.81 15.29 -18.63
CA GLU A 499 -13.89 15.95 -19.57
C GLU A 499 -12.46 16.03 -18.99
N THR A 500 -12.33 15.83 -17.68
CA THR A 500 -11.05 15.87 -16.95
C THR A 500 -10.96 14.69 -16.02
N LEU A 501 -9.83 14.00 -16.04
CA LEU A 501 -9.50 12.90 -15.13
C LEU A 501 -8.40 13.33 -14.17
N LEU A 502 -8.62 13.19 -12.87
CA LEU A 502 -7.62 13.32 -11.82
C LEU A 502 -7.26 11.92 -11.34
N LEU A 503 -6.00 11.52 -11.50
CA LEU A 503 -5.53 10.18 -11.17
C LEU A 503 -4.45 10.28 -10.10
N ASP A 504 -4.73 9.74 -8.92
CA ASP A 504 -3.77 9.75 -7.81
C ASP A 504 -3.03 8.41 -7.76
N GLU A 505 -1.78 8.41 -8.22
CA GLU A 505 -0.87 7.24 -8.29
C GLU A 505 -1.52 5.98 -8.91
N PRO A 506 -2.06 6.05 -10.13
CA PRO A 506 -2.89 4.99 -10.71
C PRO A 506 -2.12 3.71 -11.06
N PHE A 507 -0.80 3.67 -10.94
CA PHE A 507 0.02 2.53 -11.33
C PHE A 507 0.60 1.75 -10.14
N VAL A 508 0.30 2.16 -8.91
CA VAL A 508 0.78 1.46 -7.70
C VAL A 508 0.15 0.06 -7.61
N GLY A 509 1.00 -0.97 -7.60
CA GLY A 509 0.57 -2.37 -7.53
C GLY A 509 -0.06 -2.91 -8.83
N VAL A 510 0.21 -2.28 -9.96
CA VAL A 510 -0.23 -2.68 -11.29
C VAL A 510 0.93 -3.29 -12.06
N ASP A 511 0.71 -4.42 -12.73
CA ASP A 511 1.72 -5.04 -13.60
C ASP A 511 1.95 -4.22 -14.87
N ALA A 512 3.13 -4.41 -15.50
CA ALA A 512 3.55 -3.62 -16.65
C ALA A 512 2.61 -3.72 -17.88
N ALA A 513 1.96 -4.86 -18.07
CA ALA A 513 1.05 -5.05 -19.20
C ALA A 513 -0.26 -4.27 -18.98
N THR A 514 -0.81 -4.32 -17.76
CA THR A 514 -1.98 -3.54 -17.37
C THR A 514 -1.66 -2.03 -17.39
N GLU A 515 -0.48 -1.62 -16.92
CA GLU A 515 -0.01 -0.23 -16.96
C GLU A 515 0.03 0.30 -18.40
N ALA A 516 0.62 -0.45 -19.35
CA ALA A 516 0.68 -0.06 -20.75
C ALA A 516 -0.72 0.15 -21.36
N LYS A 517 -1.68 -0.72 -21.02
CA LYS A 517 -3.09 -0.58 -21.46
C LYS A 517 -3.74 0.67 -20.89
N ILE A 518 -3.54 0.97 -19.61
CA ILE A 518 -4.07 2.18 -18.99
C ILE A 518 -3.50 3.42 -19.69
N VAL A 519 -2.20 3.46 -19.94
CA VAL A 519 -1.55 4.57 -20.67
C VAL A 519 -2.13 4.76 -22.07
N GLU A 520 -2.39 3.67 -22.80
CA GLU A 520 -3.03 3.73 -24.12
C GLU A 520 -4.43 4.32 -24.06
N ILE A 521 -5.24 3.92 -23.07
CA ILE A 521 -6.59 4.46 -22.85
C ILE A 521 -6.53 5.95 -22.53
N LEU A 522 -5.61 6.37 -21.66
CA LEU A 522 -5.44 7.79 -21.30
C LEU A 522 -4.95 8.63 -22.49
N ARG A 523 -4.06 8.12 -23.32
CA ARG A 523 -3.64 8.77 -24.57
C ARG A 523 -4.79 8.92 -25.56
N ARG A 524 -5.63 7.90 -25.69
CA ARG A 524 -6.84 8.00 -26.52
C ARG A 524 -7.77 9.08 -25.98
N PHE A 525 -8.03 9.08 -24.67
CA PHE A 525 -8.88 10.05 -24.01
C PHE A 525 -8.38 11.50 -24.21
N THR A 526 -7.08 11.75 -24.13
CA THR A 526 -6.53 13.08 -24.37
C THR A 526 -6.53 13.44 -25.85
N ARG A 527 -5.98 12.61 -26.72
CA ARG A 527 -5.69 12.97 -28.12
C ARG A 527 -6.88 12.84 -29.06
N ILE A 528 -7.80 11.90 -28.79
CA ILE A 528 -8.97 11.67 -29.66
C ILE A 528 -10.19 12.38 -29.09
N ASP A 529 -10.45 12.19 -27.77
CA ASP A 529 -11.65 12.74 -27.15
C ASP A 529 -11.44 14.17 -26.62
N GLY A 530 -10.22 14.73 -26.75
CA GLY A 530 -9.86 16.08 -26.30
C GLY A 530 -9.95 16.27 -24.79
N GLY A 531 -9.84 15.19 -24.01
CA GLY A 531 -9.87 15.20 -22.55
C GLY A 531 -8.63 15.84 -21.94
N LEU A 532 -8.68 16.17 -20.65
CA LEU A 532 -7.55 16.60 -19.83
C LEU A 532 -7.26 15.52 -18.79
N VAL A 533 -6.00 15.12 -18.66
CA VAL A 533 -5.56 14.20 -17.60
C VAL A 533 -4.55 14.91 -16.70
N LEU A 534 -4.80 14.91 -15.40
CA LEU A 534 -3.83 15.27 -14.37
C LEU A 534 -3.51 14.02 -13.57
N MET A 535 -2.24 13.64 -13.49
CA MET A 535 -1.82 12.42 -12.81
C MET A 535 -0.71 12.72 -11.81
N ILE A 536 -0.94 12.38 -10.55
CA ILE A 536 0.14 12.35 -9.55
C ILE A 536 0.96 11.10 -9.80
N HIS A 537 2.27 11.27 -9.88
CA HIS A 537 3.20 10.18 -10.13
C HIS A 537 4.51 10.43 -9.39
N HIS A 538 5.23 9.36 -9.02
CA HIS A 538 6.48 9.46 -8.28
C HIS A 538 7.70 8.97 -9.08
N ASP A 539 7.50 8.26 -10.19
CA ASP A 539 8.58 7.74 -11.02
C ASP A 539 9.01 8.78 -12.07
N LEU A 540 10.13 9.47 -11.79
CA LEU A 540 10.68 10.49 -12.67
C LEU A 540 11.21 9.91 -14.00
N GLN A 541 11.66 8.66 -14.01
CA GLN A 541 12.25 8.03 -15.20
C GLN A 541 11.20 7.74 -16.29
N ARG A 542 9.95 7.49 -15.87
CA ARG A 542 8.86 7.19 -16.78
C ARG A 542 8.08 8.43 -17.21
N ALA A 543 8.39 9.58 -16.63
CA ALA A 543 7.63 10.81 -16.89
C ALA A 543 7.61 11.18 -18.37
N SER A 544 8.72 11.07 -19.10
CA SER A 544 8.80 11.35 -20.55
C SER A 544 7.97 10.37 -21.40
N ALA A 545 7.71 9.17 -20.90
CA ALA A 545 6.90 8.19 -21.61
C ALA A 545 5.39 8.39 -21.41
N TYR A 546 4.97 9.04 -20.31
CA TYR A 546 3.57 9.13 -19.92
C TYR A 546 2.95 10.51 -20.13
N PHE A 547 3.74 11.59 -19.97
CA PHE A 547 3.23 12.94 -19.87
C PHE A 547 3.65 13.81 -21.04
N ASP A 548 2.71 14.62 -21.51
CA ASP A 548 2.99 15.69 -22.48
C ASP A 548 3.61 16.91 -21.77
N GLN A 549 3.19 17.15 -20.53
CA GLN A 549 3.67 18.23 -19.66
C GLN A 549 3.85 17.70 -18.23
N VAL A 550 4.75 18.33 -17.50
CA VAL A 550 5.04 18.00 -16.09
C VAL A 550 5.02 19.27 -15.25
N LEU A 551 4.45 19.17 -14.05
CA LEU A 551 4.58 20.14 -12.98
C LEU A 551 5.45 19.55 -11.88
N LEU A 552 6.50 20.25 -11.51
CA LEU A 552 7.31 19.92 -10.34
C LEU A 552 6.90 20.86 -9.21
N ILE A 553 6.42 20.27 -8.10
CA ILE A 553 5.85 21.02 -7.00
C ILE A 553 6.52 20.69 -5.67
N ASN A 554 6.65 21.69 -4.81
CA ASN A 554 6.96 21.54 -3.38
C ASN A 554 6.30 22.71 -2.64
N GLN A 555 5.08 22.49 -2.11
CA GLN A 555 4.18 23.50 -1.52
C GLN A 555 3.80 24.64 -2.50
N ARG A 556 4.58 24.87 -3.54
CA ARG A 556 4.37 25.81 -4.63
C ARG A 556 4.81 25.21 -5.95
N LEU A 557 4.43 25.81 -7.05
CA LEU A 557 4.93 25.42 -8.36
C LEU A 557 6.41 25.82 -8.46
N ILE A 558 7.29 24.84 -8.72
CA ILE A 558 8.72 25.08 -8.97
C ILE A 558 8.92 25.38 -10.45
N VAL A 559 8.40 24.51 -11.33
CA VAL A 559 8.48 24.66 -12.79
C VAL A 559 7.40 23.82 -13.45
N GLN A 560 6.89 24.31 -14.60
CA GLN A 560 5.98 23.59 -15.49
C GLN A 560 6.54 23.64 -16.92
N GLY A 561 6.49 22.52 -17.64
CA GLY A 561 6.97 22.40 -19.02
C GLY A 561 6.97 20.96 -19.51
N THR A 562 7.65 20.69 -20.62
CA THR A 562 7.87 19.32 -21.09
C THR A 562 8.73 18.55 -20.10
N PRO A 563 8.63 17.20 -20.05
CA PRO A 563 9.47 16.38 -19.15
C PRO A 563 10.96 16.75 -19.23
N ASP A 564 11.51 16.92 -20.43
CA ASP A 564 12.93 17.24 -20.63
C ASP A 564 13.32 18.62 -20.08
N GLN A 565 12.41 19.57 -20.07
CA GLN A 565 12.64 20.91 -19.48
C GLN A 565 12.52 20.91 -17.96
N VAL A 566 11.64 20.09 -17.41
CA VAL A 566 11.33 20.07 -15.98
C VAL A 566 12.29 19.20 -15.20
N LEU A 567 12.68 18.02 -15.73
CA LEU A 567 13.49 17.03 -15.05
C LEU A 567 15.00 17.31 -15.06
N LEU A 568 15.38 18.59 -15.22
CA LEU A 568 16.76 19.02 -15.09
C LEU A 568 17.21 18.89 -13.62
N GLU A 569 18.45 18.49 -13.40
CA GLU A 569 19.05 18.33 -12.07
C GLU A 569 18.87 19.57 -11.18
N SER A 570 19.03 20.77 -11.76
CA SER A 570 18.83 22.03 -11.04
C SER A 570 17.41 22.24 -10.52
N ASN A 571 16.40 21.74 -11.24
CA ASN A 571 15.00 21.83 -10.82
C ASN A 571 14.66 20.76 -9.77
N LEU A 572 15.20 19.55 -9.95
CA LEU A 572 15.04 18.46 -8.99
C LEU A 572 15.69 18.82 -7.65
N LEU A 573 16.87 19.41 -7.67
CA LEU A 573 17.51 19.93 -6.45
C LEU A 573 16.63 20.96 -5.72
N LYS A 574 16.00 21.90 -6.45
CA LYS A 574 15.10 22.89 -5.82
C LYS A 574 13.85 22.23 -5.21
N ALA A 575 13.33 21.19 -5.82
CA ALA A 575 12.13 20.49 -5.34
C ALA A 575 12.41 19.57 -4.15
N PHE A 576 13.56 18.88 -4.13
CA PHE A 576 13.84 17.81 -3.18
C PHE A 576 14.86 18.18 -2.08
N SER A 577 15.58 19.32 -2.18
CA SER A 577 16.60 19.70 -1.21
C SER A 577 16.09 20.38 0.07
N GLY A 578 14.79 20.66 0.17
CA GLY A 578 14.20 21.31 1.35
C GLY A 578 14.65 22.75 1.65
N VAL A 579 15.44 23.37 0.76
CA VAL A 579 15.91 24.76 0.90
C VAL A 579 14.87 25.68 0.26
N ASP A 580 14.25 26.50 1.10
CA ASP A 580 13.38 27.60 0.64
C ASP A 580 14.25 28.66 -0.07
N PRO A 581 14.03 28.96 -1.38
CA PRO A 581 14.81 29.98 -2.09
C PRO A 581 14.46 31.44 -1.69
N GLY A 582 13.66 31.62 -0.65
CA GLY A 582 13.23 32.94 -0.14
C GLY A 582 14.15 33.56 0.92
N TYR A 583 15.22 32.92 1.35
CA TYR A 583 16.24 33.51 2.22
C TYR A 583 17.50 33.73 1.40
N GLU A 584 17.68 34.96 0.89
CA GLU A 584 18.96 35.49 0.44
C GLU A 584 19.91 35.59 1.61
N ASP A 585 20.71 34.56 1.85
CA ASP A 585 22.00 34.65 2.52
C ASP A 585 22.98 33.63 1.94
N ALA A 586 23.19 33.76 0.62
CA ALA A 586 24.20 33.00 -0.13
C ALA A 586 25.64 33.45 0.15
N ALA A 587 25.91 34.23 1.22
CA ALA A 587 27.22 34.75 1.51
C ALA A 587 28.03 33.96 2.55
N GLN A 588 27.45 33.01 3.30
CA GLN A 588 28.18 32.32 4.39
C GLN A 588 28.73 30.94 4.06
N TYR A 589 28.45 30.35 2.89
CA TYR A 589 28.97 29.01 2.54
C TYR A 589 30.22 29.02 1.64
N ARG A 590 30.86 30.17 1.41
CA ARG A 590 32.14 30.25 0.63
C ARG A 590 33.41 30.13 1.44
N HIS A 591 33.35 29.94 2.75
CA HIS A 591 34.56 29.82 3.59
C HIS A 591 34.50 28.62 4.53
N LYS A 592 34.56 27.42 4.01
CA LYS A 592 35.18 26.24 4.66
C LYS A 592 35.37 25.16 3.59
N ARG A 593 36.47 25.29 2.88
CA ARG A 593 37.22 24.18 2.31
C ARG A 593 38.32 23.79 3.27
#